data_596c19cf9a137a9add2ff4e280c5b5a2
#
_entry.id   596c19cf9a137a9add2ff4e280c5b5a2
#
_cell.length_a   1.000
_cell.length_b   1.000
_cell.length_c   1.000
_cell.angle_alpha   90.00
_cell.angle_beta   90.00
_cell.angle_gamma   90.00
#
_symmetry.space_group_name_H-M   'P 1'
#
loop_
_entity.id
_entity.type
_entity.pdbx_description
1 polymer ?
#
loop_
_entity_poly.entity_id
_entity_poly.type
_entity_poly.pdbx_seq_one_letter_code
_entity_poly.pdbx_strand_id
1 'polypeptide(L)' 'MTRKQAALSTRLKRLGFTQGNQMRLYGEIFEFVSEPIIITDNVVLVDATDKKTGQMRRVRVPLPIVSMAIQGLNAA' A
#
# COMPACT_ATOMS: atom_id res chain seq x y z
N MET A 1 0.02 -15.96 5.54
CA MET A 1 -0.67 -14.69 5.80
C MET A 1 -1.80 -14.93 6.79
N THR A 2 -1.91 -14.12 7.81
CA THR A 2 -2.99 -14.22 8.79
C THR A 2 -4.29 -13.64 8.22
N ARG A 3 -5.44 -13.96 8.86
CA ARG A 3 -6.73 -13.39 8.47
C ARG A 3 -6.71 -11.85 8.56
N LYS A 4 -6.08 -11.31 9.61
CA LYS A 4 -5.98 -9.87 9.80
C LYS A 4 -5.16 -9.24 8.68
N GLN A 5 -4.05 -9.86 8.28
CA GLN A 5 -3.20 -9.36 7.20
C GLN A 5 -3.92 -9.41 5.86
N ALA A 6 -4.68 -10.47 5.60
CA ALA A 6 -5.48 -10.58 4.39
C ALA A 6 -6.55 -9.49 4.33
N ALA A 7 -7.21 -9.21 5.45
CA ALA A 7 -8.20 -8.14 5.54
C ALA A 7 -7.56 -6.76 5.36
N LEU A 8 -6.38 -6.53 5.95
CA LEU A 8 -5.64 -5.29 5.77
C LEU A 8 -5.26 -5.08 4.31
N SER A 9 -4.75 -6.12 3.64
CA SER A 9 -4.43 -6.05 2.23
C SER A 9 -5.64 -5.65 1.40
N THR A 10 -6.80 -6.25 1.66
CA THR A 10 -8.04 -5.93 0.96
C THR A 10 -8.42 -4.46 1.16
N ARG A 11 -8.31 -3.95 2.39
CA ARG A 11 -8.61 -2.55 2.67
C ARG A 11 -7.67 -1.61 1.92
N LEU A 12 -6.37 -1.92 1.91
CA LEU A 12 -5.37 -1.11 1.21
C LEU A 12 -5.64 -1.09 -0.30
N LYS A 13 -6.03 -2.22 -0.88
CA LYS A 13 -6.41 -2.25 -2.30
C LYS A 13 -7.58 -1.32 -2.59
N ARG A 14 -8.58 -1.29 -1.71
CA ARG A 14 -9.73 -0.38 -1.88
C ARG A 14 -9.34 1.08 -1.75
N LEU A 15 -8.28 1.38 -0.99
CA LEU A 15 -7.76 2.73 -0.86
C LEU A 15 -6.86 3.14 -2.03
N GLY A 16 -6.65 2.25 -2.99
CA GLY A 16 -5.90 2.54 -4.20
C GLY A 16 -4.58 1.81 -4.33
N PHE A 17 -4.14 1.04 -3.33
CA PHE A 17 -2.88 0.31 -3.37
C PHE A 17 -3.09 -1.03 -4.04
N THR A 18 -3.32 -0.99 -5.35
CA THR A 18 -3.55 -2.18 -6.15
C THR A 18 -2.75 -2.09 -7.43
N GLN A 19 -2.35 -3.23 -7.96
CA GLN A 19 -1.55 -3.32 -9.18
C GLN A 19 -2.21 -2.56 -10.32
N GLY A 20 -1.42 -1.75 -11.03
CA GLY A 20 -1.89 -0.96 -12.17
C GLY A 20 -2.39 0.44 -11.82
N ASN A 21 -2.61 0.73 -10.56
CA ASN A 21 -3.06 2.05 -10.14
C ASN A 21 -1.87 3.01 -9.96
N GLN A 22 -2.12 4.30 -10.12
CA GLN A 22 -1.12 5.34 -9.89
C GLN A 22 -1.51 6.17 -8.68
N MET A 23 -0.51 6.61 -7.92
CA MET A 23 -0.76 7.43 -6.74
C MET A 23 0.45 8.31 -6.45
N ARG A 24 0.19 9.50 -5.93
CA ARG A 24 1.25 10.39 -5.46
C ARG A 24 1.57 10.03 -4.01
N LEU A 25 2.83 9.66 -3.77
CA LEU A 25 3.35 9.37 -2.43
C LEU A 25 4.68 10.11 -2.27
N TYR A 26 4.89 10.74 -1.12
CA TYR A 26 6.14 11.43 -0.81
C TYR A 26 6.52 12.44 -1.91
N GLY A 27 5.52 13.11 -2.50
CA GLY A 27 5.76 14.08 -3.54
C GLY A 27 6.10 13.52 -4.92
N GLU A 28 6.07 12.20 -5.09
CA GLU A 28 6.39 11.52 -6.34
C GLU A 28 5.20 10.69 -6.80
N ILE A 29 5.07 10.50 -8.11
CA ILE A 29 4.00 9.69 -8.69
C ILE A 29 4.53 8.28 -8.96
N PHE A 30 3.83 7.29 -8.40
CA PHE A 30 4.16 5.88 -8.54
C PHE A 30 3.04 5.13 -9.24
N GLU A 31 3.42 4.16 -10.07
CA GLU A 31 2.48 3.18 -10.61
C GLU A 31 2.77 1.84 -9.93
N PHE A 32 1.78 1.29 -9.26
CA PHE A 32 1.97 0.05 -8.49
C PHE A 32 2.08 -1.14 -9.43
N VAL A 33 3.11 -1.96 -9.21
CA VAL A 33 3.34 -3.17 -10.00
C VAL A 33 3.14 -4.44 -9.17
N SER A 34 2.81 -4.31 -7.90
CA SER A 34 2.47 -5.44 -7.03
C SER A 34 1.30 -5.08 -6.13
N GLU A 35 0.77 -6.10 -5.46
CA GLU A 35 -0.17 -5.92 -4.37
C GLU A 35 0.60 -5.51 -3.10
N PRO A 36 -0.08 -4.98 -2.07
CA PRO A 36 0.58 -4.64 -0.82
C PRO A 36 1.29 -5.84 -0.21
N ILE A 37 2.51 -5.61 0.28
CA ILE A 37 3.34 -6.62 0.94
C ILE A 37 3.35 -6.28 2.43
N ILE A 38 2.67 -7.08 3.23
CA ILE A 38 2.51 -6.80 4.65
C ILE A 38 3.63 -7.48 5.42
N ILE A 39 4.49 -6.68 6.02
CA ILE A 39 5.60 -7.19 6.84
C ILE A 39 5.14 -7.28 8.30
N THR A 40 4.58 -6.18 8.82
CA THR A 40 3.95 -6.12 10.14
C THR A 40 2.71 -5.25 10.03
N ASP A 41 1.96 -5.11 11.12
CA ASP A 41 0.79 -4.22 11.16
C ASP A 41 1.14 -2.76 10.90
N ASN A 42 2.41 -2.37 11.05
CA ASN A 42 2.85 -0.99 10.87
C ASN A 42 3.76 -0.83 9.66
N VAL A 43 4.24 -1.92 9.06
CA VAL A 43 5.17 -1.87 7.94
C VAL A 43 4.55 -2.60 6.76
N VAL A 44 4.09 -1.84 5.80
CA VAL A 44 3.52 -2.36 4.55
C VAL A 44 4.30 -1.75 3.40
N LEU A 45 4.69 -2.58 2.46
CA LEU A 45 5.47 -2.19 1.28
C LEU A 45 4.64 -2.45 0.03
N VAL A 46 5.01 -1.77 -1.04
CA VAL A 46 4.44 -2.03 -2.37
C VAL A 46 5.53 -1.77 -3.40
N ASP A 47 5.62 -2.64 -4.39
CA ASP A 47 6.54 -2.43 -5.50
C ASP A 47 5.88 -1.51 -6.51
N ALA A 48 6.59 -0.47 -6.93
CA ALA A 48 6.05 0.55 -7.80
C ALA A 48 7.13 1.08 -8.73
N THR A 49 6.69 1.60 -9.88
CA THR A 49 7.55 2.30 -10.81
C THR A 49 7.41 3.79 -10.57
N ASP A 50 8.54 4.46 -10.33
CA ASP A 50 8.60 5.92 -10.25
C ASP A 50 8.36 6.46 -11.67
N LYS A 51 7.27 7.21 -11.85
CA LYS A 51 6.90 7.68 -13.18
C LYS A 51 7.86 8.73 -13.73
N LYS A 52 8.61 9.40 -12.87
CA LYS A 52 9.58 10.41 -13.30
C LYS A 52 10.86 9.77 -13.84
N THR A 53 11.36 8.73 -13.15
CA THR A 53 12.64 8.10 -13.50
C THR A 53 12.48 6.80 -14.28
N GLY A 54 11.30 6.18 -14.21
CA GLY A 54 11.04 4.87 -14.81
C GLY A 54 11.63 3.71 -14.01
N GLN A 55 12.21 3.99 -12.83
CA GLN A 55 12.83 2.95 -12.02
C GLN A 55 11.81 2.29 -11.11
N MET A 56 11.95 0.97 -10.96
CA MET A 56 11.15 0.22 -10.00
C MET A 56 11.74 0.40 -8.60
N ARG A 57 10.87 0.70 -7.64
CA ARG A 57 11.26 0.90 -6.25
C ARG A 57 10.29 0.18 -5.33
N ARG A 58 10.78 -0.32 -4.21
CA ARG A 58 9.93 -0.81 -3.13
C ARG A 58 9.63 0.35 -2.21
N VAL A 59 8.35 0.72 -2.10
CA VAL A 59 7.92 1.92 -1.41
C VAL A 59 7.12 1.51 -0.18
N ARG A 60 7.37 2.17 0.94
CA ARG A 60 6.60 1.95 2.15
C ARG A 60 5.28 2.71 2.04
N VAL A 61 4.18 2.03 2.33
CA VAL A 61 2.88 2.69 2.43
C VAL A 61 2.91 3.65 3.62
N PRO A 62 2.51 4.93 3.44
CA PRO A 62 2.56 5.89 4.55
C PRO A 62 1.81 5.39 5.77
N LEU A 63 2.41 5.56 6.95
CA LEU A 63 1.84 5.06 8.19
C LEU A 63 0.42 5.58 8.48
N PRO A 64 0.09 6.85 8.21
CA PRO A 64 -1.30 7.32 8.40
C PRO A 64 -2.31 6.53 7.58
N ILE A 65 -1.93 6.08 6.37
CA ILE A 65 -2.82 5.30 5.51
C ILE A 65 -2.98 3.89 6.08
N VAL A 66 -1.89 3.27 6.54
CA VAL A 66 -1.95 1.97 7.19
C VAL A 66 -2.83 2.03 8.45
N SER A 67 -2.65 3.07 9.26
CA SER A 67 -3.46 3.26 10.46
C SER A 67 -4.94 3.42 10.14
N MET A 68 -5.26 4.19 9.11
CA MET A 68 -6.65 4.37 8.67
C MET A 68 -7.25 3.06 8.19
N ALA A 69 -6.49 2.24 7.47
CA ALA A 69 -6.95 0.93 7.01
C ALA A 69 -7.22 0.00 8.19
N ILE A 70 -6.34 0.00 9.19
CA ILE A 70 -6.51 -0.82 10.40
C ILE A 70 -7.73 -0.36 11.19
N GLN A 71 -7.93 0.95 11.34
CA GLN A 71 -9.11 1.48 12.02
C GLN A 71 -10.39 1.06 11.32
N GLY A 72 -10.39 1.01 10.00
CA GLY A 72 -11.54 0.54 9.24
C GLY A 72 -11.87 -0.94 9.52
N LEU A 73 -10.87 -1.76 9.86
CA LEU A 73 -11.09 -3.16 10.23
C LEU A 73 -11.65 -3.30 11.65
N ASN A 74 -11.29 -2.37 12.53
CA ASN A 74 -11.69 -2.39 13.93
C ASN A 74 -13.04 -1.70 14.17
N ALA A 75 -13.52 -0.92 13.21
CA ALA A 75 -14.81 -0.24 13.26
C ALA A 75 -15.89 -1.21 12.83
N ALA A 76 -16.37 -1.99 13.75
CA ALA A 76 -17.44 -2.94 13.49
C ALA A 76 -18.78 -2.37 13.88
#